data_3cc751a41666025d1681017b488766fa
#
_entry.id   3cc751a41666025d1681017b488766fa
#
_cell.length_a   1.000
_cell.length_b   1.000
_cell.length_c   1.000
_cell.angle_alpha   90.00
_cell.angle_beta   90.00
_cell.angle_gamma   90.00
#
_symmetry.space_group_name_H-M   'P 1'
#
loop_
_entity.id
_entity.type
_entity.pdbx_description
1 polymer ?
#
loop_
_entity_poly.entity_id
_entity_poly.type
_entity_poly.pdbx_seq_one_letter_code
_entity_poly.pdbx_strand_id
1 'polypeptide(L)'
;FNRWDRGCHIQKKDGVRCKDCELRAYKPVTLPLIKAHMNGTDPNGNDVVAIYPMLENNLCQLLVFDFDNHAKGAEQEDYANIDDGWKEEINALRRICKNLDVDAVVERSRSGRGAHLWIFFKEMVPARLARRFGFALLEKGAESVNLKSFKYYDRMIPTQDALPEGGLGNVIALPLQGMALKSGNSAFIDENWNAYEDQLNV
;
A
#
# COMPACT_ATOMS: atom_id res chain seq x y z
N PHE A 1 2.45 12.47 -9.26
CA PHE A 1 1.10 12.02 -8.94
C PHE A 1 0.21 13.23 -8.73
N ASN A 2 -0.66 13.50 -9.68
CA ASN A 2 -1.53 14.68 -9.63
C ASN A 2 -2.86 14.41 -8.95
N ARG A 3 -2.90 13.44 -8.03
CA ARG A 3 -4.14 13.11 -7.33
C ARG A 3 -4.15 13.65 -5.93
N TRP A 4 -5.34 13.86 -5.51
CA TRP A 4 -5.69 14.48 -4.27
C TRP A 4 -5.51 13.55 -3.09
N ASP A 5 -4.91 14.07 -2.05
CA ASP A 5 -4.98 13.52 -0.72
C ASP A 5 -6.40 13.71 -0.16
N ARG A 6 -6.82 12.79 0.68
CA ARG A 6 -8.07 12.87 1.40
C ARG A 6 -7.87 13.56 2.74
N GLY A 7 -7.88 14.89 2.74
CA GLY A 7 -7.87 15.66 3.97
C GLY A 7 -9.28 15.86 4.52
N CYS A 8 -9.66 15.13 5.53
CA CYS A 8 -10.81 15.49 6.34
C CYS A 8 -10.32 16.09 7.66
N HIS A 9 -10.45 17.41 7.83
CA HIS A 9 -10.08 18.13 9.05
C HIS A 9 -11.18 18.13 10.11
N ILE A 10 -12.27 17.41 9.86
CA ILE A 10 -13.44 17.48 10.73
C ILE A 10 -13.44 16.24 11.60
N GLN A 11 -13.65 16.47 12.89
CA GLN A 11 -13.88 15.38 13.83
C GLN A 11 -14.88 14.39 13.22
N LYS A 12 -14.49 13.13 13.13
CA LYS A 12 -15.39 12.06 12.74
C LYS A 12 -16.66 12.21 13.56
N LYS A 13 -17.75 12.57 12.90
CA LYS A 13 -19.07 12.32 13.50
C LYS A 13 -19.17 10.81 13.64
N ASP A 14 -19.36 10.33 14.86
CA ASP A 14 -19.52 8.92 15.13
C ASP A 14 -20.57 8.31 14.20
N GLY A 15 -20.18 7.26 13.49
CA GLY A 15 -21.04 6.50 12.60
C GLY A 15 -21.07 6.92 11.13
N VAL A 16 -20.50 8.07 10.72
CA VAL A 16 -20.47 8.46 9.31
C VAL A 16 -19.20 7.95 8.62
N ARG A 17 -19.35 7.09 7.62
CA ARG A 17 -18.22 6.64 6.81
C ARG A 17 -17.69 7.80 5.96
N CYS A 18 -16.38 7.86 5.79
CA CYS A 18 -15.77 8.94 5.00
C CYS A 18 -16.32 9.06 3.57
N LYS A 19 -16.74 7.96 2.93
CA LYS A 19 -17.34 8.00 1.60
C LYS A 19 -18.69 8.74 1.56
N ASP A 20 -19.41 8.74 2.67
CA ASP A 20 -20.75 9.31 2.82
C ASP A 20 -20.71 10.69 3.52
N CYS A 21 -19.49 11.24 3.76
CA CYS A 21 -19.31 12.52 4.45
C CYS A 21 -19.43 13.69 3.47
N GLU A 22 -20.43 14.55 3.67
CA GLU A 22 -20.66 15.77 2.86
C GLU A 22 -19.50 16.78 2.97
N LEU A 23 -18.75 16.73 4.09
CA LEU A 23 -17.63 17.62 4.37
C LEU A 23 -16.29 17.05 3.82
N ARG A 24 -16.37 15.99 3.04
CA ARG A 24 -15.19 15.39 2.44
C ARG A 24 -14.52 16.36 1.46
N ALA A 25 -13.26 16.70 1.73
CA ALA A 25 -12.44 17.52 0.86
C ALA A 25 -11.21 16.74 0.40
N TYR A 26 -10.87 16.87 -0.87
CA TYR A 26 -9.62 16.35 -1.44
C TYR A 26 -8.60 17.47 -1.51
N LYS A 27 -7.36 17.17 -1.16
CA LYS A 27 -6.26 18.12 -1.16
C LYS A 27 -5.20 17.71 -2.19
N PRO A 28 -4.54 18.67 -2.82
CA PRO A 28 -3.38 18.36 -3.65
C PRO A 28 -2.26 17.80 -2.77
N VAL A 29 -1.52 16.85 -3.33
CA VAL A 29 -0.27 16.39 -2.71
C VAL A 29 0.77 17.49 -2.89
N THR A 30 1.19 18.08 -1.78
CA THR A 30 2.17 19.20 -1.77
C THR A 30 3.40 18.82 -0.97
N LEU A 31 4.51 19.50 -1.22
CA LEU A 31 5.75 19.25 -0.49
C LEU A 31 5.62 19.47 1.03
N PRO A 32 4.93 20.50 1.56
CA PRO A 32 4.67 20.61 2.99
C PRO A 32 3.90 19.42 3.57
N LEU A 33 2.93 18.90 2.82
CA LEU A 33 2.14 17.74 3.24
C LEU A 33 3.02 16.48 3.32
N ILE A 34 3.87 16.24 2.31
CA ILE A 34 4.82 15.14 2.32
C ILE A 34 5.80 15.27 3.49
N LYS A 35 6.33 16.47 3.73
CA LYS A 35 7.22 16.71 4.88
C LYS A 35 6.52 16.43 6.22
N ALA A 36 5.26 16.83 6.38
CA ALA A 36 4.49 16.53 7.59
C ALA A 36 4.33 15.02 7.79
N HIS A 37 3.99 14.29 6.72
CA HIS A 37 3.89 12.83 6.73
C HIS A 37 5.21 12.17 7.15
N MET A 38 6.33 12.57 6.56
CA MET A 38 7.64 12.02 6.88
C MET A 38 8.13 12.40 8.28
N ASN A 39 7.73 13.54 8.80
CA ASN A 39 8.08 13.96 10.17
C ASN A 39 7.28 13.18 11.23
N GLY A 40 6.02 12.85 10.96
CA GLY A 40 5.17 12.06 11.85
C GLY A 40 5.01 12.71 13.22
N THR A 41 4.54 13.96 13.27
CA THR A 41 4.44 14.73 14.52
C THR A 41 3.04 14.73 15.11
N ASP A 42 2.02 14.36 14.34
CA ASP A 42 0.64 14.31 14.81
C ASP A 42 0.34 12.95 15.46
N PRO A 43 0.11 12.89 16.79
CA PRO A 43 -0.17 11.64 17.49
C PRO A 43 -1.49 10.98 17.06
N ASN A 44 -2.40 11.73 16.45
CA ASN A 44 -3.66 11.21 15.92
C ASN A 44 -3.54 10.72 14.47
N GLY A 45 -2.35 10.84 13.85
CA GLY A 45 -2.09 10.40 12.47
C GLY A 45 -2.77 11.25 11.40
N ASN A 46 -3.14 12.51 11.69
CA ASN A 46 -3.73 13.41 10.69
C ASN A 46 -2.71 13.88 9.65
N ASP A 47 -1.43 13.63 9.87
CA ASP A 47 -0.33 13.86 8.94
C ASP A 47 -0.09 12.69 7.98
N VAL A 48 -0.82 11.58 8.11
CA VAL A 48 -0.72 10.46 7.16
C VAL A 48 -1.27 10.87 5.80
N VAL A 49 -0.41 10.83 4.79
CA VAL A 49 -0.80 11.08 3.40
C VAL A 49 -1.17 9.77 2.73
N ALA A 50 -2.29 9.78 2.04
CA ALA A 50 -2.70 8.68 1.18
C ALA A 50 -3.11 9.22 -0.19
N ILE A 51 -2.80 8.48 -1.24
CA ILE A 51 -3.03 8.87 -2.63
C ILE A 51 -4.01 7.93 -3.32
N TYR A 52 -4.70 8.44 -4.33
CA TYR A 52 -5.47 7.66 -5.28
C TYR A 52 -4.62 7.45 -6.53
N PRO A 53 -4.05 6.26 -6.75
CA PRO A 53 -3.09 6.05 -7.84
C PRO A 53 -3.72 6.02 -9.22
N MET A 54 -5.03 5.82 -9.31
CA MET A 54 -5.73 5.77 -10.59
C MET A 54 -6.17 7.17 -11.04
N LEU A 55 -5.86 7.53 -12.27
CA LEU A 55 -6.22 8.82 -12.87
C LEU A 55 -7.58 8.74 -13.60
N GLU A 56 -8.16 9.90 -13.94
CA GLU A 56 -9.47 10.00 -14.60
C GLU A 56 -9.56 9.29 -15.95
N ASN A 57 -8.44 9.19 -16.66
CA ASN A 57 -8.31 8.47 -17.93
C ASN A 57 -8.02 6.97 -17.76
N ASN A 58 -8.22 6.42 -16.55
CA ASN A 58 -7.95 5.03 -16.18
C ASN A 58 -6.46 4.61 -16.32
N LEU A 59 -5.56 5.56 -16.26
CA LEU A 59 -4.12 5.30 -16.20
C LEU A 59 -3.63 5.27 -14.76
N CYS A 60 -2.55 4.54 -14.52
CA CYS A 60 -1.80 4.54 -13.27
C CYS A 60 -0.30 4.50 -13.54
N GLN A 61 0.50 4.91 -12.57
CA GLN A 61 1.98 4.86 -12.65
C GLN A 61 2.57 3.94 -11.60
N LEU A 62 1.75 3.26 -10.84
CA LEU A 62 2.18 2.28 -9.86
C LEU A 62 1.20 1.13 -9.75
N LEU A 63 1.73 0.01 -9.30
CA LEU A 63 0.97 -1.16 -8.88
C LEU A 63 1.46 -1.53 -7.48
N VAL A 64 0.54 -1.75 -6.55
CA VAL A 64 0.86 -2.15 -5.18
C VAL A 64 0.13 -3.44 -4.86
N PHE A 65 0.84 -4.40 -4.28
CA PHE A 65 0.25 -5.59 -3.70
C PHE A 65 0.21 -5.42 -2.18
N ASP A 66 -0.96 -5.54 -1.62
CA ASP A 66 -1.23 -5.41 -0.19
C ASP A 66 -1.34 -6.81 0.42
N PHE A 67 -0.43 -7.11 1.32
CA PHE A 67 -0.41 -8.34 2.11
C PHE A 67 -0.64 -7.97 3.57
N ASP A 68 -1.70 -8.48 4.15
CA ASP A 68 -2.05 -8.17 5.53
C ASP A 68 -2.42 -9.44 6.29
N ASN A 69 -1.94 -9.51 7.51
CA ASN A 69 -2.35 -10.56 8.43
C ASN A 69 -3.63 -10.12 9.15
N HIS A 70 -4.75 -10.26 8.45
CA HIS A 70 -6.06 -10.12 9.05
C HIS A 70 -6.37 -11.37 9.88
N ALA A 71 -5.95 -11.42 11.12
CA ALA A 71 -6.50 -12.37 12.08
C ALA A 71 -8.01 -12.05 12.23
N LYS A 72 -8.83 -12.67 11.39
CA LYS A 72 -10.28 -12.52 11.44
C LYS A 72 -10.76 -13.05 12.80
N GLY A 73 -11.15 -12.14 13.68
CA GLY A 73 -11.77 -12.45 14.97
C GLY A 73 -10.82 -12.56 16.17
N ALA A 74 -9.55 -12.22 16.05
CA ALA A 74 -8.69 -12.07 17.22
C ALA A 74 -9.08 -10.78 17.98
N GLU A 75 -9.72 -10.93 19.10
CA GLU A 75 -9.74 -9.90 20.12
C GLU A 75 -8.30 -9.52 20.47
N GLN A 76 -8.08 -8.32 20.98
CA GLN A 76 -6.78 -7.67 21.18
C GLN A 76 -5.71 -8.48 21.96
N GLU A 77 -6.05 -9.66 22.48
CA GLU A 77 -5.21 -10.47 23.36
C GLU A 77 -4.35 -11.54 22.66
N ASP A 78 -4.56 -11.83 21.38
CA ASP A 78 -3.82 -12.88 20.65
C ASP A 78 -2.59 -12.42 19.87
N TYR A 79 -1.95 -11.32 20.30
CA TYR A 79 -0.73 -10.82 19.66
C TYR A 79 0.49 -11.75 19.76
N ALA A 80 0.42 -12.80 20.57
CA ALA A 80 1.51 -13.76 20.76
C ALA A 80 1.64 -14.81 19.64
N ASN A 81 0.62 -14.98 18.79
CA ASN A 81 0.57 -15.94 17.69
C ASN A 81 0.42 -15.27 16.32
N ILE A 82 1.17 -14.22 16.04
CA ILE A 82 1.21 -13.62 14.70
C ILE A 82 1.93 -14.60 13.78
N ASP A 83 1.15 -15.26 12.93
CA ASP A 83 1.66 -16.07 11.83
C ASP A 83 2.35 -15.17 10.81
N ASP A 84 3.67 -15.33 10.67
CA ASP A 84 4.53 -14.56 9.76
C ASP A 84 4.50 -15.09 8.30
N GLY A 85 3.58 -15.95 7.95
CA GLY A 85 3.49 -16.57 6.61
C GLY A 85 3.35 -15.57 5.45
N TRP A 86 2.85 -14.36 5.73
CA TRP A 86 2.82 -13.27 4.75
C TRP A 86 4.23 -12.89 4.25
N LYS A 87 5.26 -13.12 5.05
CA LYS A 87 6.65 -12.86 4.67
C LYS A 87 7.13 -13.78 3.56
N GLU A 88 6.76 -15.05 3.62
CA GLU A 88 7.09 -16.01 2.56
C GLU A 88 6.39 -15.67 1.26
N GLU A 89 5.11 -15.30 1.34
CA GLU A 89 4.31 -14.93 0.17
C GLU A 89 4.89 -13.69 -0.54
N ILE A 90 5.21 -12.63 0.21
CA ILE A 90 5.84 -11.43 -0.37
C ILE A 90 7.23 -11.74 -0.95
N ASN A 91 8.04 -12.53 -0.25
CA ASN A 91 9.36 -12.90 -0.76
C ASN A 91 9.26 -13.79 -2.01
N ALA A 92 8.23 -14.62 -2.14
CA ALA A 92 7.97 -15.34 -3.38
C ALA A 92 7.70 -14.37 -4.54
N LEU A 93 6.82 -13.38 -4.32
CA LEU A 93 6.50 -12.37 -5.33
C LEU A 93 7.72 -11.49 -5.67
N ARG A 94 8.51 -11.09 -4.66
CA ARG A 94 9.79 -10.36 -4.85
C ARG A 94 10.76 -11.14 -5.72
N ARG A 95 10.92 -12.46 -5.50
CA ARG A 95 11.79 -13.32 -6.33
C ARG A 95 11.31 -13.39 -7.77
N ILE A 96 10.01 -13.47 -8.01
CA ILE A 96 9.46 -13.47 -9.37
C ILE A 96 9.74 -12.13 -10.05
N CYS A 97 9.53 -11.00 -9.37
CA CYS A 97 9.89 -9.69 -9.91
C CYS A 97 11.38 -9.63 -10.30
N LYS A 98 12.28 -10.05 -9.42
CA LYS A 98 13.72 -10.10 -9.68
C LYS A 98 14.08 -10.99 -10.87
N ASN A 99 13.47 -12.17 -11.00
CA ASN A 99 13.71 -13.10 -12.09
C ASN A 99 13.22 -12.58 -13.45
N LEU A 100 12.25 -11.68 -13.44
CA LEU A 100 11.67 -11.05 -14.64
C LEU A 100 12.27 -9.66 -14.92
N ASP A 101 13.31 -9.25 -14.18
CA ASP A 101 13.94 -7.93 -14.28
C ASP A 101 12.90 -6.79 -14.05
N VAL A 102 12.04 -6.99 -13.07
CA VAL A 102 11.04 -6.02 -12.65
C VAL A 102 11.50 -5.38 -11.35
N ASP A 103 11.74 -4.07 -11.39
CA ASP A 103 12.05 -3.28 -10.20
C ASP A 103 10.84 -3.26 -9.27
N ALA A 104 11.00 -3.85 -8.09
CA ALA A 104 9.98 -3.90 -7.05
C ALA A 104 10.61 -3.71 -5.68
N VAL A 105 9.98 -2.87 -4.88
CA VAL A 105 10.41 -2.59 -3.50
C VAL A 105 9.33 -3.00 -2.51
N VAL A 106 9.74 -3.46 -1.34
CA VAL A 106 8.80 -3.89 -0.30
C VAL A 106 8.87 -2.93 0.87
N GLU A 107 7.71 -2.44 1.27
CA GLU A 107 7.50 -1.63 2.46
C GLU A 107 6.85 -2.50 3.55
N ARG A 108 7.37 -2.47 4.77
CA ARG A 108 6.63 -2.98 5.92
C ARG A 108 5.43 -2.08 6.18
N SER A 109 4.24 -2.64 6.29
CA SER A 109 3.03 -1.83 6.50
C SER A 109 3.14 -0.95 7.75
N ARG A 110 2.35 0.11 7.79
CA ARG A 110 2.31 1.04 8.92
C ARG A 110 1.95 0.35 10.24
N SER A 111 1.14 -0.69 10.21
CA SER A 111 0.78 -1.50 11.38
C SER A 111 1.88 -2.46 11.82
N GLY A 112 2.85 -2.76 10.94
CA GLY A 112 3.87 -3.78 11.14
C GLY A 112 3.40 -5.22 10.96
N ARG A 113 2.10 -5.44 10.65
CA ARG A 113 1.48 -6.77 10.55
C ARG A 113 1.31 -7.29 9.12
N GLY A 114 1.90 -6.62 8.18
CA GLY A 114 1.86 -6.94 6.76
C GLY A 114 2.90 -6.14 6.00
N ALA A 115 2.81 -6.16 4.69
CA ALA A 115 3.69 -5.37 3.83
C ALA A 115 3.03 -5.06 2.49
N HIS A 116 3.56 -4.05 1.83
CA HIS A 116 3.19 -3.67 0.49
C HIS A 116 4.36 -3.91 -0.45
N LEU A 117 4.14 -4.62 -1.56
CA LEU A 117 5.11 -4.67 -2.65
C LEU A 117 4.71 -3.64 -3.70
N TRP A 118 5.62 -2.72 -3.97
CA TRP A 118 5.44 -1.59 -4.88
C TRP A 118 6.19 -1.81 -6.18
N ILE A 119 5.51 -1.58 -7.30
CA ILE A 119 6.11 -1.51 -8.64
C ILE A 119 5.77 -0.13 -9.21
N PHE A 120 6.79 0.63 -9.59
CA PHE A 120 6.63 1.93 -10.21
C PHE A 120 6.88 1.81 -11.72
N PHE A 121 5.91 2.20 -12.52
CA PHE A 121 6.07 2.21 -13.97
C PHE A 121 6.79 3.49 -14.41
N LYS A 122 7.71 3.33 -15.35
CA LYS A 122 8.44 4.47 -15.93
C LYS A 122 7.50 5.46 -16.61
N GLU A 123 6.42 4.95 -17.20
CA GLU A 123 5.39 5.72 -17.88
C GLU A 123 4.01 5.36 -17.35
N MET A 124 3.02 6.20 -17.63
CA MET A 124 1.63 5.90 -17.32
C MET A 124 1.13 4.71 -18.13
N VAL A 125 0.53 3.75 -17.49
CA VAL A 125 -0.04 2.55 -18.11
C VAL A 125 -1.53 2.44 -17.83
N PRO A 126 -2.34 1.82 -18.73
CA PRO A 126 -3.72 1.51 -18.43
C PRO A 126 -3.84 0.62 -17.18
N ALA A 127 -4.69 1.00 -16.24
CA ALA A 127 -4.88 0.24 -14.99
C ALA A 127 -5.24 -1.23 -15.27
N ARG A 128 -6.04 -1.49 -16.30
CA ARG A 128 -6.34 -2.86 -16.75
C ARG A 128 -5.07 -3.66 -17.10
N LEU A 129 -4.10 -3.02 -17.76
CA LEU A 129 -2.85 -3.69 -18.12
C LEU A 129 -1.97 -3.94 -16.92
N ALA A 130 -1.83 -2.94 -16.04
CA ALA A 130 -1.11 -3.09 -14.76
C ALA A 130 -1.69 -4.23 -13.92
N ARG A 131 -3.01 -4.33 -13.83
CA ARG A 131 -3.69 -5.40 -13.07
C ARG A 131 -3.49 -6.79 -13.68
N ARG A 132 -3.57 -6.91 -15.02
CA ARG A 132 -3.28 -8.18 -15.71
C ARG A 132 -1.84 -8.63 -15.46
N PHE A 133 -0.90 -7.71 -15.54
CA PHE A 133 0.48 -7.97 -15.18
C PHE A 133 0.61 -8.41 -13.71
N GLY A 134 -0.07 -7.72 -12.79
CA GLY A 134 -0.09 -8.09 -11.38
C GLY A 134 -0.65 -9.49 -11.10
N PHE A 135 -1.73 -9.87 -11.77
CA PHE A 135 -2.27 -11.23 -11.64
C PHE A 135 -1.31 -12.29 -12.18
N ALA A 136 -0.61 -12.02 -13.30
CA ALA A 136 0.39 -12.93 -13.82
C ALA A 136 1.59 -13.11 -12.86
N LEU A 137 2.00 -12.05 -12.15
CA LEU A 137 3.02 -12.13 -11.12
C LEU A 137 2.56 -12.97 -9.91
N LEU A 138 1.31 -12.79 -9.46
CA LEU A 138 0.74 -13.59 -8.36
C LEU A 138 0.66 -15.06 -8.73
N GLU A 139 0.22 -15.39 -9.94
CA GLU A 139 0.14 -16.77 -10.44
C GLU A 139 1.52 -17.44 -10.42
N LYS A 140 2.53 -16.78 -11.03
CA LYS A 140 3.92 -17.27 -11.02
C LYS A 140 4.52 -17.36 -9.63
N GLY A 141 4.20 -16.41 -8.75
CA GLY A 141 4.63 -16.41 -7.37
C GLY A 141 4.06 -17.62 -6.60
N ALA A 142 2.78 -17.88 -6.74
CA ALA A 142 2.12 -19.03 -6.11
C ALA A 142 2.69 -20.36 -6.61
N GLU A 143 2.90 -20.50 -7.92
CA GLU A 143 3.54 -21.68 -8.53
C GLU A 143 4.95 -21.91 -7.95
N SER A 144 5.74 -20.85 -7.76
CA SER A 144 7.13 -20.92 -7.29
C SER A 144 7.28 -21.48 -5.88
N VAL A 145 6.26 -21.35 -5.05
CA VAL A 145 6.22 -21.86 -3.66
C VAL A 145 5.19 -22.95 -3.48
N ASN A 146 4.69 -23.50 -4.57
CA ASN A 146 3.73 -24.61 -4.59
C ASN A 146 2.45 -24.34 -3.79
N LEU A 147 1.99 -23.10 -3.81
CA LEU A 147 0.73 -22.65 -3.19
C LEU A 147 -0.41 -22.68 -4.21
N LYS A 148 -1.61 -23.02 -3.76
CA LYS A 148 -2.82 -22.88 -4.58
C LYS A 148 -3.22 -21.40 -4.75
N SER A 149 -2.97 -20.59 -3.72
CA SER A 149 -3.21 -19.15 -3.70
C SER A 149 -2.46 -18.54 -2.52
N PHE A 150 -2.26 -17.24 -2.55
CA PHE A 150 -1.73 -16.48 -1.43
C PHE A 150 -2.81 -16.29 -0.34
N LYS A 151 -2.51 -16.69 0.88
CA LYS A 151 -3.42 -16.61 2.04
C LYS A 151 -3.52 -15.17 2.59
N TYR A 152 -2.39 -14.45 2.56
CA TYR A 152 -2.24 -13.10 3.14
C TYR A 152 -2.39 -11.98 2.13
N TYR A 153 -2.50 -12.31 0.85
CA TYR A 153 -2.81 -11.33 -0.18
C TYR A 153 -4.24 -10.80 0.00
N ASP A 154 -4.37 -9.49 0.28
CA ASP A 154 -5.67 -8.82 0.41
C ASP A 154 -6.13 -8.27 -0.94
N ARG A 155 -5.30 -7.45 -1.56
CA ARG A 155 -5.65 -6.78 -2.83
C ARG A 155 -4.42 -6.28 -3.58
N MET A 156 -4.63 -5.90 -4.84
CA MET A 156 -3.72 -5.02 -5.56
C MET A 156 -4.37 -3.66 -5.83
N ILE A 157 -3.57 -2.64 -5.90
CA ILE A 157 -4.00 -1.25 -6.13
C ILE A 157 -3.30 -0.73 -7.38
N PRO A 158 -4.07 -0.29 -8.42
CA PRO A 158 -5.52 -0.12 -8.47
C PRO A 158 -6.29 -1.43 -8.35
N THR A 159 -7.44 -1.41 -7.67
CA THR A 159 -8.30 -2.61 -7.52
C THR A 159 -9.24 -2.83 -8.70
N GLN A 160 -9.34 -1.88 -9.64
CA GLN A 160 -10.29 -1.87 -10.74
C GLN A 160 -9.65 -1.44 -12.04
N ASP A 161 -10.22 -1.85 -13.16
CA ASP A 161 -9.73 -1.56 -14.51
C ASP A 161 -10.09 -0.16 -14.98
N ALA A 162 -11.21 0.38 -14.48
CA ALA A 162 -11.70 1.71 -14.78
C ALA A 162 -12.30 2.37 -13.54
N LEU A 163 -12.24 3.70 -13.48
CA LEU A 163 -12.92 4.45 -12.43
C LEU A 163 -14.42 4.41 -12.62
N PRO A 164 -15.21 4.20 -11.55
CA PRO A 164 -16.63 4.43 -11.62
C PRO A 164 -16.90 5.93 -11.82
N GLU A 165 -18.04 6.26 -12.39
CA GLU A 165 -18.46 7.66 -12.59
C GLU A 165 -18.43 8.41 -11.24
N GLY A 166 -17.74 9.56 -11.21
CA GLY A 166 -17.54 10.36 -10.00
C GLY A 166 -16.67 9.71 -8.91
N GLY A 167 -16.15 8.51 -9.14
CA GLY A 167 -15.29 7.78 -8.19
C GLY A 167 -13.81 8.08 -8.39
N LEU A 168 -13.02 7.85 -7.32
CA LEU A 168 -11.56 8.01 -7.35
C LEU A 168 -10.79 6.69 -7.24
N GLY A 169 -11.51 5.58 -7.10
CA GLY A 169 -10.88 4.28 -6.85
C GLY A 169 -10.43 4.10 -5.41
N ASN A 170 -9.49 3.20 -5.21
CA ASN A 170 -8.93 2.90 -3.89
C ASN A 170 -7.76 3.80 -3.57
N VAL A 171 -7.61 4.09 -2.29
CA VAL A 171 -6.54 4.90 -1.73
C VAL A 171 -5.48 3.98 -1.13
N ILE A 172 -4.20 4.39 -1.22
CA ILE A 172 -3.07 3.76 -0.53
C ILE A 172 -2.30 4.81 0.27
N ALA A 173 -1.97 4.50 1.51
CA ALA A 173 -1.09 5.34 2.31
C ALA A 173 0.33 5.32 1.73
N LEU A 174 0.99 6.47 1.73
CA LEU A 174 2.39 6.53 1.31
C LEU A 174 3.30 5.88 2.35
N PRO A 175 4.41 5.26 1.92
CA PRO A 175 5.46 4.80 2.81
C PRO A 175 6.18 5.96 3.49
N LEU A 176 7.06 5.63 4.43
CA LEU A 176 7.93 6.56 5.17
C LEU A 176 7.18 7.51 6.10
N GLN A 177 6.04 7.07 6.66
CA GLN A 177 5.33 7.85 7.67
C GLN A 177 6.14 7.91 8.97
N GLY A 178 6.52 9.10 9.40
CA GLY A 178 7.52 9.33 10.44
C GLY A 178 7.18 8.75 11.82
N MET A 179 5.91 8.70 12.22
CA MET A 179 5.53 8.07 13.49
C MET A 179 5.71 6.55 13.42
N ALA A 180 5.31 5.93 12.31
CA ALA A 180 5.47 4.49 12.10
C ALA A 180 6.93 4.08 11.95
N LEU A 181 7.76 4.92 11.31
CA LEU A 181 9.20 4.71 11.19
C LEU A 181 9.90 4.58 12.55
N LYS A 182 9.46 5.31 13.57
CA LYS A 182 10.00 5.19 14.94
C LYS A 182 9.84 3.78 15.53
N SER A 183 8.88 3.01 15.01
CA SER A 183 8.63 1.61 15.38
C SER A 183 9.16 0.62 14.35
N GLY A 184 9.95 1.06 13.36
CA GLY A 184 10.46 0.23 12.28
C GLY A 184 9.41 -0.15 11.22
N ASN A 185 8.27 0.52 11.21
CA ASN A 185 7.16 0.30 10.27
C ASN A 185 7.13 1.39 9.19
N SER A 186 6.36 1.21 8.13
CA SER A 186 6.30 2.13 6.98
C SER A 186 7.66 2.36 6.31
N ALA A 187 8.59 1.44 6.50
CA ALA A 187 9.95 1.47 5.98
C ALA A 187 10.10 0.50 4.81
N PHE A 188 10.90 0.86 3.82
CA PHE A 188 11.36 -0.09 2.82
C PHE A 188 12.36 -1.06 3.44
N ILE A 189 12.21 -2.33 3.10
CA ILE A 189 12.90 -3.45 3.75
C ILE A 189 13.51 -4.40 2.72
N ASP A 190 14.62 -4.99 3.09
CA ASP A 190 15.31 -6.03 2.32
C ASP A 190 14.59 -7.40 2.43
N GLU A 191 15.15 -8.42 1.81
CA GLU A 191 14.65 -9.80 1.83
C GLU A 191 14.81 -10.49 3.20
N ASN A 192 15.61 -9.93 4.10
CA ASN A 192 15.82 -10.37 5.47
C ASN A 192 14.96 -9.57 6.47
N TRP A 193 14.06 -8.71 5.97
CA TRP A 193 13.15 -7.88 6.76
C TRP A 193 13.82 -6.74 7.53
N ASN A 194 15.07 -6.39 7.19
CA ASN A 194 15.74 -5.23 7.73
C ASN A 194 15.39 -3.98 6.91
N ALA A 195 15.20 -2.86 7.60
CA ALA A 195 15.04 -1.58 6.93
C ALA A 195 16.34 -1.19 6.22
N TYR A 196 16.24 -0.68 4.99
CA TYR A 196 17.39 -0.08 4.33
C TYR A 196 17.89 1.14 5.10
N GLU A 197 19.21 1.36 5.13
CA GLU A 197 19.80 2.55 5.76
C GLU A 197 19.38 3.82 5.04
N ASP A 198 19.44 3.81 3.71
CA ASP A 198 18.95 4.90 2.87
C ASP A 198 17.59 4.53 2.27
N GLN A 199 16.54 5.05 2.86
CA GLN A 199 15.16 4.78 2.50
C GLN A 199 14.72 5.48 1.20
N LEU A 200 15.54 6.33 0.63
CA LEU A 200 15.23 7.07 -0.61
C LEU A 200 16.00 6.54 -1.83
N ASN A 201 16.96 5.64 -1.60
CA ASN A 201 17.78 4.98 -2.64
C ASN A 201 17.64 3.46 -2.60
N VAL A 202 16.42 2.96 -2.69
CA VAL A 202 16.10 1.52 -2.65
C VAL A 202 15.71 0.99 -4.02
#